data_0305b48425670e65ce6f729c9997b76c
#
_entry.id   0305b48425670e65ce6f729c9997b76c
#
_cell.length_a   1.000
_cell.length_b   1.000
_cell.length_c   1.000
_cell.angle_alpha   90.00
_cell.angle_beta   90.00
_cell.angle_gamma   90.00
#
_symmetry.space_group_name_H-M   'P 1'
#
loop_
_entity.id
_entity.type
_entity.pdbx_description
1 polymer ?
#
loop_
_entity_poly.entity_id
_entity_poly.type
_entity_poly.pdbx_seq_one_letter_code
_entity_poly.pdbx_strand_id
1 'polypeptide(L)'
;VYKRQVYYLLNKPKGVITSVSDPQGRETVLDYIKNESKRIYPIGRLDLYTEGLLLLTNDGELAQNLTHPSKGVEKTYEVRIKGRVRDEDLQVIANGVELEDGITAPATIVDLGFDDHNGVHEVEITIHEGRNRQVRRMFEHFGYRIHNLKRIAYAGLTLGGVKRGGSRQLTIREVKA
;
A
#
# COMPACT_ATOMS: atom_id res chain seq x y z
N VAL A 1 11.46 28.06 -18.10
CA VAL A 1 11.39 27.75 -16.66
C VAL A 1 11.10 26.26 -16.49
N TYR A 2 12.03 25.56 -15.93
CA TYR A 2 11.87 24.12 -15.73
C TYR A 2 11.10 23.89 -14.43
N LYS A 3 10.02 23.12 -14.53
CA LYS A 3 9.35 22.63 -13.34
C LYS A 3 10.22 21.55 -12.73
N ARG A 4 10.73 21.82 -11.54
CA ARG A 4 11.51 20.82 -10.82
C ARG A 4 10.57 19.72 -10.36
N GLN A 5 10.93 18.47 -10.66
CA GLN A 5 10.16 17.32 -10.20
C GLN A 5 10.50 17.01 -8.75
N VAL A 6 9.49 16.73 -7.97
CA VAL A 6 9.65 16.37 -6.56
C VAL A 6 8.96 15.04 -6.29
N TYR A 7 9.51 14.31 -5.32
CA TYR A 7 9.05 12.98 -4.96
C TYR A 7 9.01 12.86 -3.45
N TYR A 8 7.90 12.38 -2.92
CA TYR A 8 7.72 12.21 -1.49
C TYR A 8 7.29 10.82 -1.15
N LEU A 9 7.76 10.32 0.00
CA LEU A 9 7.31 9.08 0.59
C LEU A 9 6.58 9.45 1.87
N LEU A 10 5.31 9.07 1.96
CA LEU A 10 4.48 9.30 3.13
C LEU A 10 4.17 7.97 3.78
N ASN A 11 4.25 7.91 5.10
CA ASN A 11 3.70 6.80 5.87
C ASN A 11 2.28 7.20 6.28
N LYS A 12 1.33 6.89 5.40
CA LYS A 12 -0.06 7.32 5.55
C LYS A 12 -0.71 6.68 6.77
N PRO A 13 -1.31 7.47 7.67
CA PRO A 13 -2.10 6.91 8.77
C PRO A 13 -3.44 6.36 8.29
N LYS A 14 -4.07 5.56 9.12
CA LYS A 14 -5.47 5.17 8.93
C LYS A 14 -6.36 6.39 9.06
N GLY A 15 -7.49 6.38 8.35
CA GLY A 15 -8.47 7.45 8.45
C GLY A 15 -8.16 8.66 7.60
N VAL A 16 -7.12 8.59 6.78
CA VAL A 16 -6.71 9.67 5.89
C VAL A 16 -7.02 9.28 4.45
N ILE A 17 -7.64 10.19 3.72
CA ILE A 17 -8.09 9.93 2.35
C ILE A 17 -6.96 10.14 1.35
N THR A 18 -6.78 9.19 0.44
CA THR A 18 -5.82 9.32 -0.65
C THR A 18 -6.43 10.17 -1.75
N SER A 19 -6.33 11.48 -1.60
CA SER A 19 -6.89 12.46 -2.53
C SER A 19 -6.17 13.78 -2.36
N VAL A 20 -6.31 14.68 -3.34
CA VAL A 20 -5.77 16.04 -3.26
C VAL A 20 -6.70 16.97 -2.51
N SER A 21 -7.98 16.62 -2.42
CA SER A 21 -8.97 17.42 -1.69
C SER A 21 -10.16 16.55 -1.31
N ASP A 22 -10.92 17.02 -0.34
CA ASP A 22 -12.15 16.34 0.08
C ASP A 22 -13.26 17.35 0.26
N PRO A 23 -14.36 17.27 -0.50
CA PRO A 23 -15.49 18.19 -0.37
C PRO A 23 -16.13 18.17 1.02
N GLN A 24 -15.98 17.06 1.76
CA GLN A 24 -16.51 16.94 3.11
C GLN A 24 -15.55 17.47 4.18
N GLY A 25 -14.40 18.00 3.77
CA GLY A 25 -13.45 18.57 4.70
C GLY A 25 -12.64 17.56 5.52
N ARG A 26 -12.66 16.29 5.14
CA ARG A 26 -11.87 15.26 5.82
C ARG A 26 -10.39 15.40 5.51
N GLU A 27 -9.56 14.91 6.42
CA GLU A 27 -8.12 14.96 6.26
C GLU A 27 -7.67 14.13 5.06
N THR A 28 -6.78 14.70 4.24
CA THR A 28 -6.23 14.03 3.06
C THR A 28 -4.73 13.88 3.19
N VAL A 29 -4.14 13.08 2.29
CA VAL A 29 -2.70 12.82 2.30
C VAL A 29 -1.88 14.10 2.08
N LEU A 30 -2.43 15.10 1.39
CA LEU A 30 -1.71 16.36 1.18
C LEU A 30 -1.51 17.15 2.48
N ASP A 31 -2.37 16.95 3.47
CA ASP A 31 -2.23 17.62 4.76
C ASP A 31 -0.97 17.20 5.50
N TYR A 32 -0.36 16.09 5.07
CA TYR A 32 0.85 15.53 5.69
C TYR A 32 2.14 15.93 4.99
N ILE A 33 2.04 16.59 3.83
CA ILE A 33 3.22 17.06 3.11
C ILE A 33 3.30 18.57 3.29
N LYS A 34 4.24 18.99 4.13
CA LYS A 34 4.38 20.40 4.49
C LYS A 34 5.52 21.04 3.72
N ASN A 35 5.44 22.36 3.55
CA ASN A 35 6.48 23.18 2.92
C ASN A 35 6.72 22.85 1.45
N GLU A 36 5.72 22.27 0.76
CA GLU A 36 5.81 22.05 -0.67
C GLU A 36 4.88 23.00 -1.39
N SER A 37 5.46 23.88 -2.20
CA SER A 37 4.70 24.86 -3.00
C SER A 37 4.22 24.29 -4.34
N LYS A 38 4.83 23.20 -4.79
CA LYS A 38 4.46 22.57 -6.05
C LYS A 38 3.22 21.74 -5.90
N ARG A 39 2.47 21.62 -7.00
CA ARG A 39 1.26 20.80 -7.01
C ARG A 39 1.65 19.33 -7.15
N ILE A 40 1.47 18.59 -6.09
CA ILE A 40 1.76 17.14 -6.05
C ILE A 40 0.48 16.36 -5.88
N TYR A 41 0.54 15.08 -6.24
CA TYR A 41 -0.60 14.18 -6.10
C TYR A 41 -0.10 12.76 -5.81
N PRO A 42 -0.94 11.92 -5.19
CA PRO A 42 -0.53 10.56 -4.85
C PRO A 42 -0.39 9.69 -6.09
N ILE A 43 0.56 8.76 -6.03
CA ILE A 43 0.72 7.72 -7.03
C ILE A 43 -0.10 6.52 -6.57
N GLY A 44 -1.21 6.26 -7.26
CA GLY A 44 -2.14 5.21 -6.86
C GLY A 44 -2.90 5.58 -5.61
N ARG A 45 -3.44 4.57 -4.95
CA ARG A 45 -4.32 4.78 -3.80
C ARG A 45 -4.06 3.76 -2.71
N LEU A 46 -4.26 4.20 -1.48
CA LEU A 46 -4.47 3.33 -0.33
C LEU A 46 -5.87 3.63 0.22
N ASP A 47 -6.59 2.60 0.61
CA ASP A 47 -7.93 2.76 1.21
C ASP A 47 -7.87 3.59 2.48
N LEU A 48 -9.03 4.13 2.88
CA LEU A 48 -9.14 4.96 4.08
C LEU A 48 -8.51 4.27 5.30
N TYR A 49 -8.76 2.99 5.49
CA TYR A 49 -8.29 2.24 6.65
C TYR A 49 -7.00 1.47 6.41
N THR A 50 -6.38 1.63 5.24
CA THR A 50 -5.08 1.04 4.94
C THR A 50 -4.00 2.07 5.20
N GLU A 51 -2.99 1.70 5.96
CA GLU A 51 -1.89 2.61 6.25
C GLU A 51 -0.64 2.22 5.47
N GLY A 52 0.38 3.06 5.55
CA GLY A 52 1.71 2.73 5.07
C GLY A 52 2.20 3.58 3.92
N LEU A 53 3.08 2.99 3.14
CA LEU A 53 3.86 3.68 2.13
C LEU A 53 3.01 4.16 0.97
N LEU A 54 2.99 5.47 0.76
CA LEU A 54 2.35 6.10 -0.38
C LEU A 54 3.32 7.10 -0.98
N LEU A 55 3.46 7.08 -2.29
CA LEU A 55 4.31 8.04 -3.01
C LEU A 55 3.45 9.19 -3.52
N LEU A 56 4.01 10.41 -3.47
CA LEU A 56 3.38 11.60 -4.04
C LEU A 56 4.40 12.31 -4.89
N THR A 57 3.96 12.89 -6.01
CA THR A 57 4.86 13.52 -6.96
C THR A 57 4.11 14.51 -7.87
N ASN A 58 4.86 15.36 -8.54
CA ASN A 58 4.35 16.15 -9.67
C ASN A 58 4.81 15.59 -11.02
N ASP A 59 5.48 14.42 -11.02
CA ASP A 59 5.98 13.75 -12.21
C ASP A 59 4.93 12.79 -12.75
N GLY A 60 4.11 13.27 -13.71
CA GLY A 60 3.02 12.49 -14.28
C GLY A 60 3.46 11.25 -15.03
N GLU A 61 4.63 11.32 -15.67
CA GLU A 61 5.16 10.17 -16.41
C GLU A 61 5.52 9.03 -15.46
N LEU A 62 6.21 9.35 -14.37
CA LEU A 62 6.54 8.35 -13.36
C LEU A 62 5.28 7.76 -12.74
N ALA A 63 4.31 8.61 -12.40
CA ALA A 63 3.06 8.15 -11.82
C ALA A 63 2.33 7.17 -12.74
N GLN A 64 2.25 7.48 -14.03
CA GLN A 64 1.66 6.59 -15.02
C GLN A 64 2.41 5.28 -15.14
N ASN A 65 3.73 5.32 -15.18
CA ASN A 65 4.55 4.12 -15.32
C ASN A 65 4.38 3.19 -14.12
N LEU A 66 4.34 3.74 -12.92
CA LEU A 66 4.20 2.92 -11.70
C LEU A 66 2.82 2.34 -11.54
N THR A 67 1.78 3.02 -12.01
CA THR A 67 0.39 2.56 -11.83
C THR A 67 -0.15 1.75 -13.00
N HIS A 68 0.56 1.71 -14.14
CA HIS A 68 0.09 0.97 -15.29
C HIS A 68 0.14 -0.54 -15.02
N PRO A 69 -0.97 -1.27 -15.26
CA PRO A 69 -1.02 -2.71 -14.95
C PRO A 69 0.08 -3.54 -15.62
N SER A 70 0.50 -3.16 -16.82
CA SER A 70 1.52 -3.91 -17.56
C SER A 70 2.89 -3.90 -16.89
N LYS A 71 3.14 -2.97 -15.97
CA LYS A 71 4.44 -2.88 -15.30
C LYS A 71 4.59 -3.86 -14.15
N GLY A 72 3.50 -4.37 -13.60
CA GLY A 72 3.53 -5.37 -12.54
C GLY A 72 4.38 -4.97 -11.34
N VAL A 73 4.26 -3.72 -10.91
CA VAL A 73 5.06 -3.19 -9.82
C VAL A 73 4.79 -3.95 -8.52
N GLU A 74 5.85 -4.37 -7.85
CA GLU A 74 5.73 -5.09 -6.58
C GLU A 74 5.27 -4.20 -5.45
N LYS A 75 4.34 -4.74 -4.66
CA LYS A 75 3.83 -4.10 -3.45
C LYS A 75 3.81 -5.12 -2.34
N THR A 76 4.37 -4.78 -1.20
CA THR A 76 4.39 -5.68 -0.04
C THR A 76 3.57 -5.09 1.09
N TYR A 77 2.69 -5.92 1.63
CA TYR A 77 1.81 -5.53 2.73
C TYR A 77 2.08 -6.38 3.95
N GLU A 78 2.04 -5.74 5.11
CA GLU A 78 1.99 -6.41 6.40
C GLU A 78 0.52 -6.55 6.77
N VAL A 79 0.07 -7.78 6.95
CA VAL A 79 -1.34 -8.10 7.21
C VAL A 79 -1.45 -8.67 8.60
N ARG A 80 -2.27 -8.06 9.44
CA ARG A 80 -2.62 -8.57 10.75
C ARG A 80 -4.05 -9.06 10.72
N ILE A 81 -4.23 -10.35 10.98
CA ILE A 81 -5.52 -11.01 10.85
C ILE A 81 -6.00 -11.43 12.24
N LYS A 82 -7.27 -11.23 12.53
CA LYS A 82 -7.87 -11.69 13.77
C LYS A 82 -8.02 -13.20 13.74
N GLY A 83 -7.42 -13.89 14.71
CA GLY A 83 -7.44 -15.33 14.79
C GLY A 83 -6.38 -15.98 13.92
N ARG A 84 -6.22 -17.28 14.11
CA ARG A 84 -5.21 -18.06 13.39
C ARG A 84 -5.65 -18.34 11.96
N VAL A 85 -4.75 -18.12 11.01
CA VAL A 85 -4.98 -18.43 9.60
C VAL A 85 -4.42 -19.82 9.32
N ARG A 86 -5.22 -20.64 8.62
CA ARG A 86 -4.83 -22.00 8.29
C ARG A 86 -3.78 -21.99 7.17
N ASP A 87 -2.81 -22.89 7.27
CA ASP A 87 -1.75 -22.99 6.26
C ASP A 87 -2.33 -23.28 4.88
N GLU A 88 -3.37 -24.11 4.77
CA GLU A 88 -4.02 -24.41 3.50
C GLU A 88 -4.57 -23.16 2.85
N ASP A 89 -5.15 -22.27 3.64
CA ASP A 89 -5.72 -21.03 3.12
C ASP A 89 -4.63 -20.10 2.64
N LEU A 90 -3.50 -20.01 3.35
CA LEU A 90 -2.36 -19.21 2.91
C LEU A 90 -1.80 -19.71 1.58
N GLN A 91 -1.77 -21.02 1.39
CA GLN A 91 -1.30 -21.60 0.12
C GLN A 91 -2.25 -21.25 -1.04
N VAL A 92 -3.54 -21.28 -0.80
CA VAL A 92 -4.52 -20.90 -1.83
C VAL A 92 -4.38 -19.42 -2.16
N ILE A 93 -4.24 -18.57 -1.14
CA ILE A 93 -4.07 -17.14 -1.35
C ILE A 93 -2.81 -16.87 -2.18
N ALA A 94 -1.72 -17.58 -1.90
CA ALA A 94 -0.48 -17.42 -2.64
C ALA A 94 -0.60 -17.87 -4.10
N ASN A 95 -1.37 -18.92 -4.37
CA ASN A 95 -1.49 -19.48 -5.72
C ASN A 95 -2.54 -18.79 -6.58
N GLY A 96 -3.49 -18.12 -5.98
CA GLY A 96 -4.55 -17.41 -6.68
C GLY A 96 -5.93 -17.72 -6.11
N VAL A 97 -6.70 -16.67 -5.88
CA VAL A 97 -8.05 -16.74 -5.32
C VAL A 97 -9.04 -16.30 -6.40
N GLU A 98 -10.12 -17.05 -6.57
CA GLU A 98 -11.17 -16.65 -7.48
C GLU A 98 -12.07 -15.60 -6.80
N LEU A 99 -11.92 -14.37 -7.22
CA LEU A 99 -12.74 -13.23 -6.77
C LEU A 99 -13.75 -12.90 -7.85
N GLU A 100 -14.69 -12.00 -7.56
CA GLU A 100 -15.72 -11.61 -8.53
C GLU A 100 -15.13 -11.09 -9.84
N ASP A 101 -13.99 -10.40 -9.77
CA ASP A 101 -13.32 -9.83 -10.94
C ASP A 101 -12.22 -10.72 -11.50
N GLY A 102 -12.24 -12.01 -11.15
CA GLY A 102 -11.32 -13.01 -11.70
C GLY A 102 -10.35 -13.58 -10.70
N ILE A 103 -9.55 -14.53 -11.16
CA ILE A 103 -8.54 -15.19 -10.34
C ILE A 103 -7.36 -14.22 -10.12
N THR A 104 -6.91 -14.08 -8.88
CA THR A 104 -5.76 -13.25 -8.58
C THR A 104 -4.46 -13.88 -9.06
N ALA A 105 -3.51 -13.04 -9.44
CA ALA A 105 -2.19 -13.52 -9.83
C ALA A 105 -1.45 -14.11 -8.62
N PRO A 106 -0.49 -15.03 -8.85
CA PRO A 106 0.29 -15.57 -7.74
C PRO A 106 0.94 -14.47 -6.91
N ALA A 107 0.96 -14.70 -5.61
CA ALA A 107 1.55 -13.79 -4.63
C ALA A 107 2.59 -14.53 -3.80
N THR A 108 3.50 -13.80 -3.20
CA THR A 108 4.47 -14.35 -2.25
C THR A 108 3.99 -14.06 -0.85
N ILE A 109 3.92 -15.09 -0.01
CA ILE A 109 3.49 -14.92 1.38
C ILE A 109 4.60 -15.41 2.32
N VAL A 110 4.90 -14.58 3.32
CA VAL A 110 5.77 -14.96 4.43
C VAL A 110 4.91 -15.02 5.68
N ASP A 111 4.82 -16.20 6.30
CA ASP A 111 4.05 -16.40 7.51
C ASP A 111 4.91 -15.98 8.72
N LEU A 112 4.50 -14.94 9.41
CA LEU A 112 5.23 -14.41 10.55
C LEU A 112 4.73 -14.99 11.88
N GLY A 113 3.67 -15.80 11.82
CA GLY A 113 3.19 -16.55 12.98
C GLY A 113 2.00 -15.92 13.68
N PHE A 114 1.45 -16.70 14.58
CA PHE A 114 0.28 -16.31 15.36
C PHE A 114 0.72 -15.87 16.76
N ASP A 115 0.23 -14.70 17.17
CA ASP A 115 0.46 -14.16 18.51
C ASP A 115 -0.70 -14.59 19.42
N ASP A 116 -0.44 -15.59 20.28
CA ASP A 116 -1.45 -16.11 21.21
C ASP A 116 -1.95 -15.05 22.18
N HIS A 117 -1.09 -14.11 22.54
CA HIS A 117 -1.43 -13.09 23.53
C HIS A 117 -2.47 -12.11 22.99
N ASN A 118 -2.29 -11.67 21.75
CA ASN A 118 -3.17 -10.70 21.12
C ASN A 118 -4.23 -11.32 20.20
N GLY A 119 -4.11 -12.62 19.92
CA GLY A 119 -5.03 -13.29 19.02
C GLY A 119 -4.93 -12.85 17.57
N VAL A 120 -3.75 -12.44 17.15
CA VAL A 120 -3.50 -11.89 15.82
C VAL A 120 -2.46 -12.71 15.08
N HIS A 121 -2.77 -13.09 13.84
CA HIS A 121 -1.84 -13.77 12.94
C HIS A 121 -1.21 -12.73 12.01
N GLU A 122 0.11 -12.72 11.91
CA GLU A 122 0.84 -11.78 11.08
C GLU A 122 1.41 -12.47 9.85
N VAL A 123 1.19 -11.88 8.68
CA VAL A 123 1.81 -12.34 7.43
C VAL A 123 2.27 -11.13 6.63
N GLU A 124 3.26 -11.36 5.76
CA GLU A 124 3.60 -10.40 4.71
C GLU A 124 3.17 -10.99 3.38
N ILE A 125 2.55 -10.17 2.55
CA ILE A 125 2.15 -10.58 1.21
C ILE A 125 2.68 -9.60 0.18
N THR A 126 3.32 -10.14 -0.87
CA THR A 126 3.82 -9.34 -1.99
C THR A 126 3.00 -9.67 -3.23
N ILE A 127 2.42 -8.66 -3.84
CA ILE A 127 1.61 -8.79 -5.05
C ILE A 127 2.16 -7.91 -6.16
N HIS A 128 1.81 -8.26 -7.40
CA HIS A 128 2.26 -7.55 -8.61
C HIS A 128 1.10 -6.92 -9.37
N GLU A 129 -0.09 -6.94 -8.82
CA GLU A 129 -1.27 -6.33 -9.41
C GLU A 129 -1.90 -5.37 -8.41
N GLY A 130 -2.86 -4.58 -8.85
CA GLY A 130 -3.43 -3.55 -8.00
C GLY A 130 -4.94 -3.47 -8.12
N ARG A 131 -5.64 -4.57 -7.89
CA ARG A 131 -7.10 -4.55 -7.87
C ARG A 131 -7.61 -3.83 -6.64
N ASN A 132 -8.80 -3.24 -6.76
CA ASN A 132 -9.43 -2.53 -5.66
C ASN A 132 -9.57 -3.43 -4.44
N ARG A 133 -9.02 -3.02 -3.31
CA ARG A 133 -9.07 -3.71 -2.01
C ARG A 133 -8.63 -5.18 -2.10
N GLN A 134 -7.67 -5.47 -2.96
CA GLN A 134 -7.30 -6.84 -3.30
C GLN A 134 -6.90 -7.69 -2.10
N VAL A 135 -5.95 -7.21 -1.29
CA VAL A 135 -5.45 -7.99 -0.14
C VAL A 135 -6.59 -8.28 0.84
N ARG A 136 -7.43 -7.28 1.12
CA ARG A 136 -8.58 -7.45 2.02
C ARG A 136 -9.53 -8.51 1.49
N ARG A 137 -9.87 -8.44 0.21
CA ARG A 137 -10.81 -9.39 -0.41
C ARG A 137 -10.27 -10.81 -0.43
N MET A 138 -8.96 -10.97 -0.63
CA MET A 138 -8.34 -12.30 -0.66
C MET A 138 -8.48 -13.01 0.69
N PHE A 139 -8.26 -12.30 1.79
CA PHE A 139 -8.41 -12.89 3.11
C PHE A 139 -9.88 -13.02 3.53
N GLU A 140 -10.69 -12.02 3.20
CA GLU A 140 -12.13 -12.04 3.52
C GLU A 140 -12.88 -13.14 2.77
N HIS A 141 -12.37 -13.55 1.62
CA HIS A 141 -12.93 -14.67 0.85
C HIS A 141 -13.01 -15.95 1.67
N PHE A 142 -12.07 -16.16 2.59
CA PHE A 142 -12.01 -17.31 3.48
C PHE A 142 -12.65 -17.04 4.85
N GLY A 143 -13.30 -15.89 5.01
CA GLY A 143 -13.97 -15.53 6.26
C GLY A 143 -13.06 -14.90 7.31
N TYR A 144 -11.83 -14.59 6.95
CA TYR A 144 -10.91 -13.94 7.90
C TYR A 144 -11.20 -12.45 8.00
N ARG A 145 -10.98 -11.91 9.19
CA ARG A 145 -11.11 -10.47 9.45
C ARG A 145 -9.72 -9.86 9.55
N ILE A 146 -9.48 -8.83 8.78
CA ILE A 146 -8.21 -8.10 8.85
C ILE A 146 -8.29 -7.09 10.00
N HIS A 147 -7.35 -7.24 10.94
CA HIS A 147 -7.20 -6.32 12.05
C HIS A 147 -6.47 -5.05 11.61
N ASN A 148 -5.42 -5.21 10.80
CA ASN A 148 -4.64 -4.09 10.29
C ASN A 148 -3.98 -4.45 8.95
N LEU A 149 -3.92 -3.48 8.05
CA LEU A 149 -3.28 -3.64 6.75
C LEU A 149 -2.38 -2.44 6.51
N LYS A 150 -1.10 -2.72 6.23
CA LYS A 150 -0.09 -1.68 6.05
C LYS A 150 0.79 -2.01 4.86
N ARG A 151 0.89 -1.09 3.90
CA ARG A 151 1.83 -1.27 2.80
C ARG A 151 3.22 -0.85 3.27
N ILE A 152 4.17 -1.78 3.24
CA ILE A 152 5.52 -1.55 3.76
C ILE A 152 6.57 -1.40 2.66
N ALA A 153 6.25 -1.81 1.43
CA ALA A 153 7.15 -1.67 0.29
C ALA A 153 6.36 -1.41 -0.99
N TYR A 154 6.96 -0.64 -1.88
CA TYR A 154 6.37 -0.29 -3.17
C TYR A 154 7.50 0.02 -4.15
N ALA A 155 7.54 -0.73 -5.28
CA ALA A 155 8.53 -0.51 -6.34
C ALA A 155 9.98 -0.48 -5.84
N GLY A 156 10.30 -1.33 -4.86
CA GLY A 156 11.63 -1.41 -4.28
C GLY A 156 11.92 -0.40 -3.17
N LEU A 157 11.00 0.53 -2.92
CA LEU A 157 11.14 1.50 -1.83
C LEU A 157 10.49 0.93 -0.57
N THR A 158 11.04 1.25 0.59
CA THR A 158 10.52 0.84 1.90
C THR A 158 10.28 2.06 2.77
N LEU A 159 9.55 1.87 3.87
CA LEU A 159 9.29 2.96 4.81
C LEU A 159 10.56 3.45 5.50
N GLY A 160 11.56 2.58 5.66
CA GLY A 160 12.75 2.94 6.40
C GLY A 160 12.40 3.40 7.81
N GLY A 161 12.92 4.53 8.24
CA GLY A 161 12.63 5.10 9.55
C GLY A 161 11.48 6.10 9.57
N VAL A 162 10.67 6.17 8.51
CA VAL A 162 9.58 7.15 8.44
C VAL A 162 8.44 6.72 9.35
N LYS A 163 8.13 7.53 10.34
CA LYS A 163 7.07 7.24 11.32
C LYS A 163 5.70 7.44 10.72
N ARG A 164 4.68 6.86 11.36
CA ARG A 164 3.28 7.06 10.95
C ARG A 164 2.96 8.56 10.90
N GLY A 165 2.42 9.00 9.78
CA GLY A 165 2.14 10.41 9.53
C GLY A 165 3.34 11.21 9.09
N GLY A 166 4.53 10.63 9.15
CA GLY A 166 5.75 11.27 8.70
C GLY A 166 5.95 11.13 7.20
N SER A 167 6.80 11.98 6.65
CA SER A 167 7.14 11.95 5.24
C SER A 167 8.60 12.32 5.06
N ARG A 168 9.16 11.95 3.91
CA ARG A 168 10.47 12.43 3.51
C ARG A 168 10.50 12.63 2.00
N GLN A 169 11.31 13.58 1.57
CA GLN A 169 11.53 13.80 0.15
C GLN A 169 12.51 12.75 -0.37
N LEU A 170 12.20 12.18 -1.52
CA LEU A 170 13.05 11.20 -2.17
C LEU A 170 14.00 11.88 -3.14
N THR A 171 15.16 11.27 -3.35
CA THR A 171 16.09 11.70 -4.39
C THR A 171 15.70 11.07 -5.72
N ILE A 172 16.12 11.67 -6.82
CA ILE A 172 15.91 11.11 -8.16
C ILE A 172 16.55 9.72 -8.26
N ARG A 173 17.70 9.55 -7.62
CA ARG A 173 18.43 8.29 -7.61
C ARG A 173 17.61 7.17 -6.97
N GLU A 174 16.93 7.47 -5.87
CA GLU A 174 16.06 6.49 -5.21
C GLU A 174 14.87 6.09 -6.09
N VAL A 175 14.32 7.04 -6.80
CA VAL A 175 13.10 6.84 -7.60
C VAL A 175 13.40 6.07 -8.90
N LYS A 176 14.57 6.28 -9.47
CA LYS A 176 14.94 5.69 -10.76
C LYS A 176 15.82 4.44 -10.66
N ALA A 177 16.06 3.99 -9.45
CA ALA A 177 16.85 2.78 -9.24
C ALA A 177 16.08 1.53 -9.64
#